data_94e25b3daffb3217e611c11225a07cf4
#
_entry.id   94e25b3daffb3217e611c11225a07cf4
#
_cell.length_a   1.000
_cell.length_b   1.000
_cell.length_c   1.000
_cell.angle_alpha   90.00
_cell.angle_beta   90.00
_cell.angle_gamma   90.00
#
_symmetry.space_group_name_H-M   'P 1'
#
loop_
_entity.id
_entity.type
_entity.pdbx_description
1 polymer ?
#
loop_
_entity_poly.entity_id
_entity_poly.type
_entity_poly.pdbx_seq_one_letter_code
_entity_poly.pdbx_strand_id
1 'polypeptide(L)'
;MRAVARTDVGVTRENNEDYLLIHDALNFFIVSDGMGGYQAGEIASEIAAKTMMESFKKRDKFNFESDIDALLIEANEAILAYVKEHTECRGMGTTVVVAYVSDDDLWVANVGDSRCYGISSDSVKQLSEDHSLVAELVKIGSISVEEAEKHPDRNIITSALGVDRKFEIFKVKYNKADFSHILLCSDGLSNMVSSNEVLDIFKRVDFEQIPKVLVDSANAHGGRDNITVVCVEL
;
A
#
# COMPACT_ATOMS: atom_id res chain seq x y z
N MET A 1 14.94 -3.63 14.29
CA MET A 1 13.68 -3.41 13.59
C MET A 1 12.87 -4.69 13.59
N ARG A 2 11.56 -4.61 13.75
CA ARG A 2 10.64 -5.77 13.75
C ARG A 2 9.46 -5.40 12.85
N ALA A 3 8.91 -6.39 12.13
CA ALA A 3 7.70 -6.20 11.33
C ALA A 3 6.65 -7.24 11.70
N VAL A 4 5.40 -6.82 11.76
CA VAL A 4 4.23 -7.64 11.99
C VAL A 4 3.15 -7.26 10.99
N ALA A 5 2.37 -8.24 10.53
CA ALA A 5 1.37 -7.99 9.51
C ALA A 5 0.10 -8.81 9.71
N ARG A 6 -0.97 -8.35 9.06
CA ARG A 6 -2.22 -9.10 8.95
C ARG A 6 -2.92 -8.72 7.64
N THR A 7 -3.55 -9.69 7.03
CA THR A 7 -4.51 -9.50 5.95
C THR A 7 -5.82 -10.19 6.32
N ASP A 8 -6.94 -9.64 5.88
CA ASP A 8 -8.29 -10.13 6.15
C ASP A 8 -9.20 -9.82 4.95
N VAL A 9 -10.13 -10.72 4.66
CA VAL A 9 -11.05 -10.56 3.55
C VAL A 9 -12.06 -9.42 3.75
N GLY A 10 -12.20 -8.96 4.99
CA GLY A 10 -13.26 -8.03 5.37
C GLY A 10 -14.61 -8.72 5.59
N VAL A 11 -15.66 -7.91 5.80
CA VAL A 11 -17.00 -8.43 6.06
C VAL A 11 -17.84 -8.58 4.79
N THR A 12 -17.52 -7.82 3.74
CA THR A 12 -18.37 -7.67 2.55
C THR A 12 -17.88 -8.48 1.36
N ARG A 13 -16.57 -8.69 1.26
CA ARG A 13 -15.93 -9.38 0.12
C ARG A 13 -15.95 -10.90 0.33
N GLU A 14 -15.91 -11.66 -0.76
CA GLU A 14 -15.82 -13.13 -0.74
C GLU A 14 -14.36 -13.61 -0.86
N ASN A 15 -13.53 -12.87 -1.59
CA ASN A 15 -12.13 -13.16 -1.83
C ASN A 15 -11.24 -12.04 -1.31
N ASN A 16 -10.00 -12.38 -1.01
CA ASN A 16 -8.97 -11.40 -0.67
C ASN A 16 -8.07 -11.17 -1.88
N GLU A 17 -8.14 -9.97 -2.45
CA GLU A 17 -7.33 -9.55 -3.60
C GLU A 17 -6.09 -8.75 -3.17
N ASP A 18 -5.94 -8.48 -1.88
CA ASP A 18 -4.73 -7.88 -1.31
C ASP A 18 -3.57 -8.87 -1.25
N TYR A 19 -2.36 -8.36 -1.37
CA TYR A 19 -1.15 -9.13 -1.17
C TYR A 19 -0.11 -8.33 -0.39
N LEU A 20 0.66 -8.99 0.48
CA LEU A 20 1.75 -8.35 1.20
C LEU A 20 3.03 -9.19 1.13
N LEU A 21 4.18 -8.53 1.16
CA LEU A 21 5.47 -9.17 1.34
C LEU A 21 6.34 -8.40 2.33
N ILE A 22 7.00 -9.14 3.19
CA ILE A 22 7.95 -8.63 4.18
C ILE A 22 9.28 -9.31 3.95
N HIS A 23 10.35 -8.52 3.86
CA HIS A 23 11.71 -9.02 3.88
C HIS A 23 12.50 -8.35 5.01
N ASP A 24 12.36 -8.88 6.22
CA ASP A 24 12.95 -8.29 7.43
C ASP A 24 14.46 -8.06 7.35
N ALA A 25 15.20 -9.06 6.82
CA ALA A 25 16.66 -8.96 6.73
C ALA A 25 17.17 -7.86 5.78
N LEU A 26 16.34 -7.42 4.83
CA LEU A 26 16.67 -6.36 3.87
C LEU A 26 15.78 -5.13 4.07
N ASN A 27 14.94 -5.11 5.10
CA ASN A 27 14.09 -3.98 5.48
C ASN A 27 13.23 -3.44 4.33
N PHE A 28 12.64 -4.36 3.54
CA PHE A 28 11.83 -4.06 2.37
C PHE A 28 10.42 -4.61 2.56
N PHE A 29 9.41 -3.74 2.48
CA PHE A 29 8.02 -4.03 2.80
C PHE A 29 7.12 -3.62 1.65
N ILE A 30 6.16 -4.47 1.27
CA ILE A 30 5.23 -4.23 0.17
C ILE A 30 3.81 -4.54 0.64
N VAL A 31 2.86 -3.68 0.28
CA VAL A 31 1.42 -3.96 0.26
C VAL A 31 0.89 -3.64 -1.14
N SER A 32 0.08 -4.52 -1.68
CA SER A 32 -0.55 -4.40 -3.01
C SER A 32 -2.03 -4.74 -2.88
N ASP A 33 -2.89 -3.90 -3.41
CA ASP A 33 -4.34 -4.05 -3.43
C ASP A 33 -4.77 -4.34 -4.87
N GLY A 34 -5.26 -5.55 -5.07
CA GLY A 34 -5.62 -6.06 -6.39
C GLY A 34 -7.01 -5.64 -6.81
N MET A 35 -7.16 -5.31 -8.08
CA MET A 35 -8.44 -4.98 -8.69
C MET A 35 -8.66 -5.77 -9.97
N GLY A 36 -9.90 -6.21 -10.21
CA GLY A 36 -10.28 -6.93 -11.43
C GLY A 36 -11.56 -7.74 -11.25
N GLY A 37 -12.17 -8.15 -12.36
CA GLY A 37 -13.27 -9.11 -12.32
C GLY A 37 -12.76 -10.55 -12.24
N TYR A 38 -13.62 -11.49 -11.78
CA TYR A 38 -13.34 -12.94 -11.78
C TYR A 38 -12.01 -13.38 -11.13
N GLN A 39 -11.71 -12.89 -9.92
CA GLN A 39 -10.49 -13.25 -9.16
C GLN A 39 -9.16 -12.79 -9.81
N ALA A 40 -9.21 -11.86 -10.73
CA ALA A 40 -7.99 -11.41 -11.41
C ALA A 40 -7.16 -10.42 -10.57
N GLY A 41 -7.78 -9.74 -9.59
CA GLY A 41 -7.11 -8.81 -8.69
C GLY A 41 -6.06 -9.50 -7.80
N GLU A 42 -6.40 -10.68 -7.22
CA GLU A 42 -5.47 -11.46 -6.40
C GLU A 42 -4.20 -11.87 -7.17
N ILE A 43 -4.38 -12.18 -8.47
CA ILE A 43 -3.26 -12.55 -9.34
C ILE A 43 -2.38 -11.33 -9.62
N ALA A 44 -2.99 -10.17 -9.88
CA ALA A 44 -2.25 -8.95 -10.18
C ALA A 44 -1.41 -8.49 -8.97
N SER A 45 -2.01 -8.46 -7.77
CA SER A 45 -1.32 -8.05 -6.54
C SER A 45 -0.18 -9.00 -6.18
N GLU A 46 -0.40 -10.32 -6.33
CA GLU A 46 0.63 -11.32 -6.10
C GLU A 46 1.80 -11.22 -7.09
N ILE A 47 1.52 -11.08 -8.40
CA ILE A 47 2.54 -10.92 -9.44
C ILE A 47 3.37 -9.67 -9.15
N ALA A 48 2.73 -8.52 -8.86
CA ALA A 48 3.43 -7.28 -8.58
C ALA A 48 4.41 -7.44 -7.41
N ALA A 49 3.90 -7.85 -6.26
CA ALA A 49 4.70 -7.95 -5.04
C ALA A 49 5.85 -8.97 -5.20
N LYS A 50 5.59 -10.14 -5.78
CA LYS A 50 6.61 -11.18 -6.00
C LYS A 50 7.68 -10.72 -6.99
N THR A 51 7.30 -10.14 -8.12
CA THR A 51 8.25 -9.64 -9.12
C THR A 51 9.16 -8.57 -8.53
N MET A 52 8.59 -7.60 -7.81
CA MET A 52 9.38 -6.56 -7.14
C MET A 52 10.36 -7.15 -6.12
N MET A 53 9.91 -8.08 -5.29
CA MET A 53 10.75 -8.73 -4.29
C MET A 53 11.88 -9.55 -4.92
N GLU A 54 11.61 -10.29 -5.97
CA GLU A 54 12.63 -11.06 -6.69
C GLU A 54 13.64 -10.16 -7.37
N SER A 55 13.20 -9.10 -8.02
CA SER A 55 14.04 -8.11 -8.66
C SER A 55 14.92 -7.37 -7.65
N PHE A 56 14.35 -7.02 -6.50
CA PHE A 56 15.09 -6.42 -5.40
C PHE A 56 16.21 -7.34 -4.90
N LYS A 57 15.93 -8.63 -4.66
CA LYS A 57 16.89 -9.63 -4.18
C LYS A 57 18.05 -9.90 -5.17
N LYS A 58 17.83 -9.71 -6.46
CA LYS A 58 18.87 -9.92 -7.50
C LYS A 58 19.89 -8.78 -7.58
N ARG A 59 19.63 -7.65 -6.91
CA ARG A 59 20.52 -6.49 -6.91
C ARG A 59 21.54 -6.60 -5.78
N ASP A 60 22.82 -6.72 -6.11
CA ASP A 60 23.90 -6.77 -5.10
C ASP A 60 24.00 -5.49 -4.27
N LYS A 61 23.64 -4.35 -4.88
CA LYS A 61 23.53 -3.04 -4.23
C LYS A 61 22.27 -2.39 -4.72
N PHE A 62 21.33 -2.17 -3.79
CA PHE A 62 20.08 -1.49 -4.08
C PHE A 62 20.19 -0.01 -3.68
N ASN A 63 19.92 0.86 -4.63
CA ASN A 63 19.73 2.29 -4.39
C ASN A 63 18.26 2.63 -4.69
N PHE A 64 17.49 2.93 -3.65
CA PHE A 64 16.05 3.12 -3.82
C PHE A 64 15.71 4.22 -4.84
N GLU A 65 16.42 5.35 -4.80
CA GLU A 65 16.13 6.50 -5.66
C GLU A 65 16.25 6.18 -7.16
N SER A 66 17.24 5.40 -7.53
CA SER A 66 17.50 5.02 -8.94
C SER A 66 16.81 3.73 -9.36
N ASP A 67 16.56 2.80 -8.43
CA ASP A 67 16.20 1.43 -8.79
C ASP A 67 14.71 1.13 -8.62
N ILE A 68 14.00 1.89 -7.78
CA ILE A 68 12.59 1.61 -7.48
C ILE A 68 11.70 1.68 -8.72
N ASP A 69 11.96 2.64 -9.62
CA ASP A 69 11.19 2.80 -10.85
C ASP A 69 11.32 1.54 -11.73
N ALA A 70 12.53 0.95 -11.79
CA ALA A 70 12.74 -0.29 -12.53
C ALA A 70 11.98 -1.47 -11.93
N LEU A 71 11.93 -1.59 -10.60
CA LEU A 71 11.14 -2.63 -9.93
C LEU A 71 9.65 -2.52 -10.28
N LEU A 72 9.11 -1.32 -10.25
CA LEU A 72 7.71 -1.05 -10.57
C LEU A 72 7.40 -1.32 -12.06
N ILE A 73 8.32 -0.94 -12.95
CA ILE A 73 8.19 -1.22 -14.39
C ILE A 73 8.22 -2.73 -14.64
N GLU A 74 9.17 -3.46 -14.05
CA GLU A 74 9.25 -4.92 -14.17
C GLU A 74 7.99 -5.61 -13.67
N ALA A 75 7.42 -5.15 -12.54
CA ALA A 75 6.16 -5.66 -12.01
C ALA A 75 4.99 -5.40 -12.98
N ASN A 76 4.88 -4.18 -13.51
CA ASN A 76 3.86 -3.84 -14.50
C ASN A 76 3.97 -4.70 -15.77
N GLU A 77 5.18 -4.88 -16.30
CA GLU A 77 5.41 -5.72 -17.48
C GLU A 77 5.06 -7.19 -17.21
N ALA A 78 5.33 -7.70 -16.00
CA ALA A 78 4.96 -9.07 -15.62
C ALA A 78 3.45 -9.27 -15.61
N ILE A 79 2.67 -8.32 -15.05
CA ILE A 79 1.20 -8.37 -15.09
C ILE A 79 0.71 -8.32 -16.53
N LEU A 80 1.20 -7.38 -17.34
CA LEU A 80 0.80 -7.24 -18.75
C LEU A 80 1.17 -8.47 -19.60
N ALA A 81 2.29 -9.14 -19.27
CA ALA A 81 2.68 -10.40 -19.93
C ALA A 81 1.71 -11.53 -19.55
N TYR A 82 1.33 -11.65 -18.29
CA TYR A 82 0.36 -12.64 -17.82
C TYR A 82 -1.00 -12.46 -18.52
N VAL A 83 -1.51 -11.24 -18.64
CA VAL A 83 -2.78 -10.93 -19.34
C VAL A 83 -2.76 -11.35 -20.82
N LYS A 84 -1.60 -11.33 -21.49
CA LYS A 84 -1.51 -11.77 -22.89
C LYS A 84 -1.71 -13.27 -23.06
N GLU A 85 -1.31 -14.06 -22.06
CA GLU A 85 -1.47 -15.50 -22.03
C GLU A 85 -2.82 -15.94 -21.44
N HIS A 86 -3.40 -15.08 -20.59
CA HIS A 86 -4.63 -15.29 -19.83
C HIS A 86 -5.62 -14.15 -20.12
N THR A 87 -6.27 -14.22 -21.29
CA THR A 87 -7.14 -13.11 -21.77
C THR A 87 -8.40 -12.91 -20.93
N GLU A 88 -8.81 -13.89 -20.15
CA GLU A 88 -9.87 -13.81 -19.15
C GLU A 88 -9.55 -12.84 -18.00
N CYS A 89 -8.26 -12.62 -17.73
CA CYS A 89 -7.76 -11.68 -16.72
C CYS A 89 -7.62 -10.24 -17.26
N ARG A 90 -8.16 -9.95 -18.44
CA ARG A 90 -8.04 -8.63 -19.06
C ARG A 90 -8.67 -7.55 -18.19
N GLY A 91 -7.91 -6.49 -17.93
CA GLY A 91 -8.32 -5.37 -17.10
C GLY A 91 -8.00 -5.56 -15.61
N MET A 92 -7.28 -6.64 -15.25
CA MET A 92 -6.72 -6.75 -13.91
C MET A 92 -5.62 -5.71 -13.70
N GLY A 93 -5.48 -5.28 -12.47
CA GLY A 93 -4.43 -4.38 -12.04
C GLY A 93 -4.24 -4.43 -10.54
N THR A 94 -3.31 -3.64 -10.05
CA THR A 94 -3.07 -3.54 -8.61
C THR A 94 -2.44 -2.20 -8.24
N THR A 95 -2.74 -1.72 -7.05
CA THR A 95 -1.94 -0.71 -6.39
C THR A 95 -0.66 -1.33 -5.86
N VAL A 96 0.31 -0.52 -5.52
CA VAL A 96 1.50 -0.93 -4.75
C VAL A 96 1.93 0.20 -3.85
N VAL A 97 2.19 -0.10 -2.58
CA VAL A 97 2.95 0.77 -1.68
C VAL A 97 4.15 0.02 -1.12
N VAL A 98 5.30 0.68 -1.14
CA VAL A 98 6.58 0.11 -0.73
C VAL A 98 7.23 1.00 0.30
N ALA A 99 7.81 0.39 1.34
CA ALA A 99 8.77 1.04 2.21
C ALA A 99 10.10 0.28 2.23
N TYR A 100 11.19 1.04 2.20
CA TYR A 100 12.55 0.55 2.37
C TYR A 100 13.25 1.35 3.44
N VAL A 101 13.83 0.68 4.41
CA VAL A 101 14.51 1.32 5.54
C VAL A 101 16.01 1.02 5.47
N SER A 102 16.81 2.06 5.25
CA SER A 102 18.27 2.00 5.39
C SER A 102 18.70 2.44 6.81
N ASP A 103 20.00 2.66 7.02
CA ASP A 103 20.51 3.02 8.34
C ASP A 103 19.86 4.30 8.90
N ASP A 104 19.79 5.35 8.09
CA ASP A 104 19.28 6.68 8.50
C ASP A 104 18.03 7.11 7.74
N ASP A 105 17.73 6.49 6.61
CA ASP A 105 16.68 6.92 5.69
C ASP A 105 15.50 5.94 5.67
N LEU A 106 14.31 6.50 5.59
CA LEU A 106 13.07 5.83 5.24
C LEU A 106 12.64 6.26 3.84
N TRP A 107 12.59 5.32 2.93
CA TRP A 107 12.14 5.53 1.56
C TRP A 107 10.75 4.94 1.38
N VAL A 108 9.88 5.69 0.70
CA VAL A 108 8.52 5.29 0.37
C VAL A 108 8.29 5.51 -1.12
N ALA A 109 7.64 4.54 -1.77
CA ALA A 109 7.10 4.73 -3.12
C ALA A 109 5.71 4.11 -3.21
N ASN A 110 4.84 4.67 -4.04
CA ASN A 110 3.55 4.07 -4.34
C ASN A 110 3.06 4.34 -5.76
N VAL A 111 2.17 3.45 -6.20
CA VAL A 111 1.29 3.56 -7.35
C VAL A 111 -0.12 3.19 -6.86
N GLY A 112 -1.08 4.08 -7.05
CA GLY A 112 -2.45 3.89 -6.52
C GLY A 112 -2.66 4.58 -5.19
N ASP A 113 -3.61 4.11 -4.40
CA ASP A 113 -4.11 4.71 -3.16
C ASP A 113 -3.88 3.85 -1.90
N SER A 114 -3.16 2.74 -2.02
CA SER A 114 -2.57 2.07 -0.85
C SER A 114 -1.53 2.99 -0.21
N ARG A 115 -1.54 3.05 1.12
CA ARG A 115 -0.84 4.12 1.86
C ARG A 115 0.29 3.62 2.74
N CYS A 116 1.28 4.48 2.93
CA CYS A 116 2.29 4.38 3.99
C CYS A 116 2.13 5.55 4.95
N TYR A 117 2.10 5.26 6.24
CA TYR A 117 2.07 6.24 7.32
C TYR A 117 3.32 6.15 8.18
N GLY A 118 3.84 7.31 8.59
CA GLY A 118 4.83 7.44 9.66
C GLY A 118 4.14 7.79 10.97
N ILE A 119 4.50 7.09 12.04
CA ILE A 119 3.93 7.24 13.36
C ILE A 119 5.00 7.77 14.30
N SER A 120 4.73 8.92 14.92
CA SER A 120 5.52 9.52 15.97
C SER A 120 4.83 9.39 17.34
N SER A 121 5.37 9.99 18.38
CA SER A 121 4.78 9.97 19.72
C SER A 121 3.38 10.60 19.78
N ASP A 122 3.06 11.52 18.89
CA ASP A 122 1.88 12.38 18.97
C ASP A 122 1.12 12.55 17.65
N SER A 123 1.62 11.98 16.56
CA SER A 123 0.99 12.14 15.24
C SER A 123 1.14 10.92 14.35
N VAL A 124 0.21 10.82 13.40
CA VAL A 124 0.26 9.94 12.24
C VAL A 124 0.30 10.81 11.00
N LYS A 125 1.33 10.65 10.19
CA LYS A 125 1.54 11.39 8.96
C LYS A 125 1.50 10.44 7.77
N GLN A 126 0.67 10.72 6.77
CA GLN A 126 0.74 10.01 5.50
C GLN A 126 2.05 10.37 4.78
N LEU A 127 2.79 9.35 4.37
CA LEU A 127 4.09 9.46 3.71
C LEU A 127 4.01 9.21 2.21
N SER A 128 3.00 8.49 1.75
CA SER A 128 2.64 8.26 0.35
C SER A 128 1.73 9.36 -0.19
N GLU A 129 1.56 9.45 -1.51
CA GLU A 129 0.58 10.33 -2.17
C GLU A 129 -0.41 9.47 -2.97
N ASP A 130 -1.71 9.66 -2.72
CA ASP A 130 -2.74 8.87 -3.40
C ASP A 130 -2.87 9.28 -4.87
N HIS A 131 -2.88 8.30 -5.75
CA HIS A 131 -3.27 8.48 -7.15
C HIS A 131 -4.76 8.16 -7.29
N SER A 132 -5.61 9.08 -6.87
CA SER A 132 -7.06 8.99 -6.93
C SER A 132 -7.68 10.27 -7.48
N LEU A 133 -8.89 10.16 -8.03
CA LEU A 133 -9.63 11.31 -8.57
C LEU A 133 -9.78 12.41 -7.52
N VAL A 134 -10.13 12.04 -6.29
CA VAL A 134 -10.33 13.02 -5.22
C VAL A 134 -9.04 13.67 -4.77
N ALA A 135 -7.91 12.94 -4.77
CA ALA A 135 -6.60 13.52 -4.48
C ALA A 135 -6.20 14.56 -5.53
N GLU A 136 -6.46 14.30 -6.80
CA GLU A 136 -6.25 15.28 -7.87
C GLU A 136 -7.13 16.52 -7.71
N LEU A 137 -8.41 16.34 -7.36
CA LEU A 137 -9.33 17.46 -7.13
C LEU A 137 -8.90 18.33 -5.94
N VAL A 138 -8.39 17.73 -4.87
CA VAL A 138 -7.80 18.47 -3.74
C VAL A 138 -6.55 19.21 -4.16
N LYS A 139 -5.65 18.56 -4.92
CA LYS A 139 -4.38 19.14 -5.38
C LYS A 139 -4.59 20.40 -6.24
N ILE A 140 -5.63 20.41 -7.07
CA ILE A 140 -5.99 21.60 -7.89
C ILE A 140 -6.90 22.59 -7.15
N GLY A 141 -7.24 22.33 -5.90
CA GLY A 141 -8.08 23.21 -5.06
C GLY A 141 -9.56 23.23 -5.42
N SER A 142 -10.06 22.21 -6.13
CA SER A 142 -11.48 22.11 -6.51
C SER A 142 -12.36 21.66 -5.36
N ILE A 143 -11.83 20.84 -4.43
CA ILE A 143 -12.51 20.39 -3.21
C ILE A 143 -11.54 20.45 -2.04
N SER A 144 -12.07 20.54 -0.81
CA SER A 144 -11.26 20.39 0.41
C SER A 144 -10.95 18.93 0.73
N VAL A 145 -10.03 18.68 1.66
CA VAL A 145 -9.71 17.33 2.14
C VAL A 145 -10.94 16.68 2.78
N GLU A 146 -11.72 17.45 3.56
CA GLU A 146 -12.93 16.97 4.23
C GLU A 146 -14.05 16.62 3.22
N GLU A 147 -14.11 17.30 2.09
CA GLU A 147 -15.03 16.99 0.99
C GLU A 147 -14.58 15.74 0.25
N ALA A 148 -13.27 15.54 0.05
CA ALA A 148 -12.70 14.35 -0.59
C ALA A 148 -13.05 13.07 0.18
N GLU A 149 -12.96 13.07 1.51
CA GLU A 149 -13.30 11.91 2.36
C GLU A 149 -14.76 11.43 2.18
N LYS A 150 -15.66 12.36 1.83
CA LYS A 150 -17.11 12.10 1.67
C LYS A 150 -17.54 12.00 0.21
N HIS A 151 -16.61 12.17 -0.73
CA HIS A 151 -16.93 12.21 -2.14
C HIS A 151 -17.45 10.84 -2.64
N PRO A 152 -18.49 10.79 -3.48
CA PRO A 152 -19.02 9.53 -4.00
C PRO A 152 -17.98 8.73 -4.79
N ASP A 153 -17.09 9.41 -5.50
CA ASP A 153 -16.05 8.83 -6.35
C ASP A 153 -14.68 8.71 -5.65
N ARG A 154 -14.63 8.70 -4.32
CA ARG A 154 -13.37 8.65 -3.57
C ARG A 154 -12.53 7.39 -3.81
N ASN A 155 -13.16 6.30 -4.26
CA ASN A 155 -12.49 5.04 -4.56
C ASN A 155 -12.04 4.92 -6.03
N ILE A 156 -12.15 6.00 -6.83
CA ILE A 156 -11.65 5.99 -8.22
C ILE A 156 -10.15 6.28 -8.20
N ILE A 157 -9.36 5.25 -8.50
CA ILE A 157 -7.90 5.38 -8.67
C ILE A 157 -7.57 5.86 -10.09
N THR A 158 -6.53 6.67 -10.20
CA THR A 158 -6.07 7.26 -11.48
C THR A 158 -4.79 6.61 -12.01
N SER A 159 -4.12 5.81 -11.19
CA SER A 159 -2.91 5.09 -11.57
C SER A 159 -2.84 3.71 -10.89
N ALA A 160 -2.50 2.67 -11.65
CA ALA A 160 -2.32 1.30 -11.17
C ALA A 160 -1.37 0.52 -12.08
N LEU A 161 -0.74 -0.52 -11.56
CA LEU A 161 0.03 -1.48 -12.34
C LEU A 161 -0.90 -2.47 -13.05
N GLY A 162 -0.50 -2.95 -14.24
CA GLY A 162 -1.23 -3.96 -15.03
C GLY A 162 -2.33 -3.41 -15.93
N VAL A 163 -2.77 -2.14 -15.75
CA VAL A 163 -3.83 -1.53 -16.55
C VAL A 163 -3.29 -0.90 -17.82
N ASP A 164 -2.22 -0.13 -17.71
CA ASP A 164 -1.57 0.56 -18.83
C ASP A 164 -0.04 0.40 -18.75
N ARG A 165 0.64 0.73 -19.85
CA ARG A 165 2.10 0.83 -19.88
C ARG A 165 2.63 2.06 -19.16
N LYS A 166 1.82 3.10 -19.03
CA LYS A 166 2.15 4.34 -18.33
C LYS A 166 1.36 4.39 -17.04
N PHE A 167 2.05 4.62 -15.95
CA PHE A 167 1.50 4.83 -14.63
C PHE A 167 2.33 5.89 -13.91
N GLU A 168 1.76 6.54 -12.92
CA GLU A 168 2.43 7.53 -12.10
C GLU A 168 3.10 6.85 -10.92
N ILE A 169 4.31 7.29 -10.59
CA ILE A 169 5.07 6.82 -9.43
C ILE A 169 5.28 8.01 -8.52
N PHE A 170 4.80 7.90 -7.29
CA PHE A 170 5.25 8.78 -6.21
C PHE A 170 6.42 8.11 -5.50
N LYS A 171 7.49 8.86 -5.20
CA LYS A 171 8.60 8.41 -4.38
C LYS A 171 9.20 9.53 -3.56
N VAL A 172 9.58 9.22 -2.33
CA VAL A 172 10.05 10.22 -1.37
C VAL A 172 11.00 9.60 -0.36
N LYS A 173 11.87 10.44 0.19
CA LYS A 173 12.78 10.11 1.29
C LYS A 173 12.44 10.91 2.53
N TYR A 174 12.45 10.24 3.68
CA TYR A 174 12.31 10.83 5.00
C TYR A 174 13.50 10.46 5.88
N ASN A 175 13.75 11.26 6.92
CA ASN A 175 14.65 10.84 7.99
C ASN A 175 13.93 9.78 8.85
N LYS A 176 14.53 8.60 8.98
CA LYS A 176 13.98 7.52 9.80
C LYS A 176 13.72 7.95 11.25
N ALA A 177 14.59 8.79 11.80
CA ALA A 177 14.48 9.25 13.18
C ALA A 177 13.24 10.12 13.47
N ASP A 178 12.52 10.59 12.43
CA ASP A 178 11.29 11.36 12.62
C ASP A 178 10.13 10.48 13.09
N PHE A 179 10.26 9.15 13.00
CA PHE A 179 9.18 8.18 13.27
C PHE A 179 9.68 7.06 14.20
N SER A 180 8.77 6.56 15.03
CA SER A 180 9.00 5.35 15.83
C SER A 180 8.56 4.09 15.11
N HIS A 181 7.51 4.22 14.25
CA HIS A 181 6.95 3.12 13.48
C HIS A 181 6.50 3.61 12.10
N ILE A 182 6.35 2.66 11.18
CA ILE A 182 5.59 2.88 9.94
C ILE A 182 4.47 1.86 9.83
N LEU A 183 3.41 2.25 9.10
CA LEU A 183 2.26 1.43 8.77
C LEU A 183 2.04 1.51 7.27
N LEU A 184 2.13 0.37 6.56
CA LEU A 184 1.65 0.24 5.19
C LEU A 184 0.28 -0.44 5.24
N CYS A 185 -0.65 0.02 4.41
CA CYS A 185 -1.99 -0.58 4.34
C CYS A 185 -2.65 -0.40 2.98
N SER A 186 -3.61 -1.29 2.67
CA SER A 186 -4.60 -1.10 1.62
C SER A 186 -5.68 -0.11 2.04
N ASP A 187 -6.53 0.30 1.10
CA ASP A 187 -7.60 1.28 1.30
C ASP A 187 -8.69 0.77 2.26
N GLY A 188 -8.86 -0.56 2.38
CA GLY A 188 -9.77 -1.16 3.35
C GLY A 188 -9.48 -0.83 4.81
N LEU A 189 -8.21 -0.48 5.16
CA LEU A 189 -7.93 0.12 6.44
C LEU A 189 -8.18 1.62 6.42
N SER A 190 -7.54 2.35 5.53
CA SER A 190 -7.50 3.82 5.56
C SER A 190 -8.86 4.47 5.31
N ASN A 191 -9.79 3.78 4.65
CA ASN A 191 -11.17 4.20 4.47
C ASN A 191 -12.07 3.95 5.70
N MET A 192 -11.62 3.10 6.64
CA MET A 192 -12.43 2.67 7.79
C MET A 192 -11.90 3.21 9.12
N VAL A 193 -10.58 3.36 9.27
CA VAL A 193 -9.94 3.72 10.54
C VAL A 193 -9.27 5.08 10.43
N SER A 194 -9.65 6.02 11.29
CA SER A 194 -9.09 7.38 11.27
C SER A 194 -7.64 7.41 11.79
N SER A 195 -6.88 8.43 11.36
CA SER A 195 -5.49 8.63 11.85
C SER A 195 -5.40 8.78 13.37
N ASN A 196 -6.42 9.38 14.02
CA ASN A 196 -6.46 9.49 15.49
C ASN A 196 -6.61 8.11 16.14
N GLU A 197 -7.44 7.25 15.58
CA GLU A 197 -7.64 5.89 16.08
C GLU A 197 -6.40 5.02 15.86
N VAL A 198 -5.75 5.14 14.70
CA VAL A 198 -4.45 4.51 14.42
C VAL A 198 -3.42 4.92 15.49
N LEU A 199 -3.32 6.22 15.79
CA LEU A 199 -2.40 6.73 16.82
C LEU A 199 -2.70 6.14 18.20
N ASP A 200 -3.97 6.08 18.59
CA ASP A 200 -4.40 5.53 19.87
C ASP A 200 -4.06 4.03 19.98
N ILE A 201 -4.23 3.27 18.90
CA ILE A 201 -3.87 1.85 18.84
C ILE A 201 -2.36 1.69 19.04
N PHE A 202 -1.52 2.43 18.28
CA PHE A 202 -0.06 2.35 18.42
C PHE A 202 0.44 2.77 19.80
N LYS A 203 -0.28 3.65 20.53
CA LYS A 203 0.08 4.06 21.89
C LYS A 203 -0.30 3.06 22.99
N ARG A 204 -1.34 2.27 22.77
CA ARG A 204 -1.98 1.50 23.87
C ARG A 204 -1.87 -0.02 23.71
N VAL A 205 -1.57 -0.48 22.50
CA VAL A 205 -1.57 -1.90 22.16
C VAL A 205 -0.13 -2.40 22.02
N ASP A 206 0.15 -3.59 22.52
CA ASP A 206 1.44 -4.26 22.33
C ASP A 206 1.69 -4.44 20.82
N PHE A 207 2.91 -4.16 20.37
CA PHE A 207 3.28 -4.13 18.96
C PHE A 207 2.81 -5.35 18.17
N GLU A 208 3.01 -6.54 18.73
CA GLU A 208 2.58 -7.82 18.10
C GLU A 208 1.07 -7.92 17.87
N GLN A 209 0.25 -7.17 18.60
CA GLN A 209 -1.20 -7.20 18.50
C GLN A 209 -1.77 -6.07 17.63
N ILE A 210 -0.95 -5.05 17.27
CA ILE A 210 -1.39 -3.89 16.50
C ILE A 210 -2.09 -4.31 15.20
N PRO A 211 -1.53 -5.20 14.35
CA PRO A 211 -2.18 -5.56 13.09
C PRO A 211 -3.57 -6.18 13.30
N LYS A 212 -3.72 -7.00 14.33
CA LYS A 212 -5.00 -7.61 14.67
C LYS A 212 -6.03 -6.55 15.07
N VAL A 213 -5.64 -5.63 15.95
CA VAL A 213 -6.56 -4.58 16.45
C VAL A 213 -6.97 -3.62 15.34
N LEU A 214 -6.05 -3.25 14.43
CA LEU A 214 -6.35 -2.42 13.25
C LEU A 214 -7.37 -3.09 12.34
N VAL A 215 -7.18 -4.37 12.01
CA VAL A 215 -8.10 -5.15 11.18
C VAL A 215 -9.46 -5.32 11.86
N ASP A 216 -9.48 -5.67 13.16
CA ASP A 216 -10.70 -5.81 13.93
C ASP A 216 -11.49 -4.48 13.98
N SER A 217 -10.78 -3.33 14.11
CA SER A 217 -11.40 -1.99 14.07
C SER A 217 -12.00 -1.68 12.70
N ALA A 218 -11.27 -1.92 11.60
CA ALA A 218 -11.79 -1.72 10.26
C ALA A 218 -13.03 -2.58 9.99
N ASN A 219 -13.02 -3.85 10.42
CA ASN A 219 -14.17 -4.74 10.33
C ASN A 219 -15.36 -4.23 11.17
N ALA A 220 -15.12 -3.71 12.36
CA ALA A 220 -16.17 -3.11 13.21
C ALA A 220 -16.80 -1.87 12.58
N HIS A 221 -16.06 -1.10 11.78
CA HIS A 221 -16.56 0.04 11.01
C HIS A 221 -17.20 -0.35 9.68
N GLY A 222 -17.35 -1.65 9.40
CA GLY A 222 -18.12 -2.18 8.27
C GLY A 222 -17.36 -3.14 7.38
N GLY A 223 -16.01 -3.18 7.39
CA GLY A 223 -15.18 -4.14 6.66
C GLY A 223 -15.58 -4.26 5.18
N ARG A 224 -15.69 -3.12 4.49
CA ARG A 224 -16.28 -3.04 3.15
C ARG A 224 -15.37 -3.59 2.07
N ASP A 225 -14.09 -3.67 2.35
CA ASP A 225 -13.06 -4.17 1.44
C ASP A 225 -12.09 -5.12 2.14
N ASN A 226 -11.14 -5.69 1.37
CA ASN A 226 -10.00 -6.42 1.89
C ASN A 226 -9.14 -5.48 2.72
N ILE A 227 -8.62 -5.96 3.85
CA ILE A 227 -7.88 -5.15 4.82
C ILE A 227 -6.50 -5.75 5.01
N THR A 228 -5.48 -5.06 4.55
CA THR A 228 -4.10 -5.51 4.69
C THR A 228 -3.26 -4.44 5.38
N VAL A 229 -2.50 -4.85 6.38
CA VAL A 229 -1.63 -3.98 7.17
C VAL A 229 -0.26 -4.61 7.39
N VAL A 230 0.78 -3.80 7.29
CA VAL A 230 2.15 -4.13 7.69
C VAL A 230 2.64 -3.03 8.63
N CYS A 231 2.91 -3.38 9.88
CA CYS A 231 3.44 -2.49 10.91
C CYS A 231 4.92 -2.79 11.11
N VAL A 232 5.75 -1.76 11.12
CA VAL A 232 7.21 -1.89 11.31
C VAL A 232 7.64 -0.96 12.44
N GLU A 233 8.38 -1.51 13.40
CA GLU A 233 9.10 -0.76 14.45
C GLU A 233 10.50 -0.39 13.92
N LEU A 234 10.81 0.91 13.87
CA LEU A 234 12.02 1.50 13.25
C LEU A 234 13.23 1.53 14.19
#